data_764b0587b8de69ce0487b8426d229606
#
_entry.id   764b0587b8de69ce0487b8426d229606
#
_cell.length_a   1.000
_cell.length_b   1.000
_cell.length_c   1.000
_cell.angle_alpha   90.00
_cell.angle_beta   90.00
_cell.angle_gamma   90.00
#
_symmetry.space_group_name_H-M   'P 1'
#
loop_
_entity.id
_entity.type
_entity.pdbx_description
1 polymer ?
#
loop_
_entity_poly.entity_id
_entity_poly.type
_entity_poly.pdbx_seq_one_letter_code
_entity_poly.pdbx_strand_id
1 'polypeptide(L)'
;ICECIALQITSHHTLYGPVILAIFVDDELFQKIDLKEGSHAYTITFSKREIMHVKIIQITELQYGYFELEDLQTDGEISKWDKPSNSILWIGDSLSAGYGLEADTTPLVFNTHYEDCTHAYPYMVSQLLNVLPIIVAYSGNGILSRWIPETEDKPNDEDILPSIFPYNISENPSWVIINLGTNDASFTRGIST
;
A
#
# COMPACT_ATOMS: atom_id res chain seq x y z
N ILE A 1 4.00 -27.55 0.39
CA ILE A 1 4.66 -27.82 -0.92
C ILE A 1 3.58 -27.62 -1.98
N CYS A 2 3.71 -26.63 -2.86
CA CYS A 2 2.76 -26.40 -3.94
C CYS A 2 3.46 -25.99 -5.24
N GLU A 3 2.76 -26.15 -6.37
CA GLU A 3 3.17 -25.68 -7.69
C GLU A 3 2.32 -24.50 -8.15
N CYS A 4 1.11 -24.34 -7.62
CA CYS A 4 0.26 -23.22 -7.99
C CYS A 4 -0.62 -22.73 -6.85
N ILE A 5 -0.96 -21.44 -6.94
CA ILE A 5 -1.98 -20.78 -6.13
C ILE A 5 -2.97 -20.16 -7.11
N ALA A 6 -4.25 -20.47 -6.95
CA ALA A 6 -5.35 -19.85 -7.67
C ALA A 6 -6.10 -18.90 -6.72
N LEU A 7 -6.34 -17.68 -7.16
CA LEU A 7 -7.03 -16.64 -6.44
C LEU A 7 -8.28 -16.24 -7.21
N GLN A 8 -9.43 -16.20 -6.54
CA GLN A 8 -10.61 -15.52 -7.05
C GLN A 8 -10.69 -14.15 -6.38
N ILE A 9 -10.62 -13.10 -7.17
CA ILE A 9 -10.51 -11.72 -6.68
C ILE A 9 -11.54 -10.85 -7.37
N THR A 10 -12.27 -10.05 -6.59
CA THR A 10 -13.02 -8.90 -7.08
C THR A 10 -12.22 -7.62 -6.78
N SER A 11 -11.93 -6.84 -7.82
CA SER A 11 -11.14 -5.60 -7.72
C SER A 11 -11.98 -4.39 -8.14
N HIS A 12 -11.77 -3.29 -7.42
CA HIS A 12 -12.44 -2.01 -7.61
C HIS A 12 -11.39 -0.94 -7.88
N HIS A 13 -11.45 -0.34 -9.07
CA HIS A 13 -10.47 0.64 -9.53
C HIS A 13 -11.02 2.06 -9.51
N THR A 14 -10.10 3.02 -9.56
CA THR A 14 -10.41 4.41 -9.86
C THR A 14 -9.87 4.78 -11.25
N LEU A 15 -10.00 6.04 -11.62
CA LEU A 15 -9.47 6.56 -12.90
C LEU A 15 -7.94 6.57 -12.97
N TYR A 16 -7.25 6.33 -11.85
CA TYR A 16 -5.79 6.44 -11.76
C TYR A 16 -5.04 5.16 -12.18
N GLY A 17 -5.75 4.06 -12.40
CA GLY A 17 -5.18 2.80 -12.88
C GLY A 17 -5.61 1.60 -12.07
N PRO A 18 -5.01 0.41 -12.33
CA PRO A 18 -5.38 -0.83 -11.66
C PRO A 18 -4.90 -0.88 -10.21
N VAL A 19 -5.55 -1.71 -9.41
CA VAL A 19 -4.96 -2.25 -8.19
C VAL A 19 -3.85 -3.20 -8.58
N ILE A 20 -2.68 -3.08 -7.97
CA ILE A 20 -1.51 -3.90 -8.29
C ILE A 20 -1.13 -4.74 -7.08
N LEU A 21 -0.98 -6.05 -7.31
CA LEU A 21 -0.45 -6.97 -6.32
C LEU A 21 1.00 -7.31 -6.61
N ALA A 22 1.85 -7.25 -5.59
CA ALA A 22 3.18 -7.82 -5.61
C ALA A 22 3.16 -9.19 -4.91
N ILE A 23 3.70 -10.19 -5.58
CA ILE A 23 3.85 -11.56 -5.07
C ILE A 23 5.32 -11.75 -4.72
N PHE A 24 5.60 -12.04 -3.46
CA PHE A 24 6.93 -12.37 -2.98
C PHE A 24 6.99 -13.85 -2.64
N VAL A 25 8.11 -14.49 -2.96
CA VAL A 25 8.45 -15.86 -2.57
C VAL A 25 9.75 -15.82 -1.81
N ASP A 26 9.73 -16.27 -0.55
CA ASP A 26 10.88 -16.25 0.35
C ASP A 26 11.57 -14.87 0.43
N ASP A 27 10.73 -13.82 0.52
CA ASP A 27 11.10 -12.41 0.58
C ASP A 27 11.64 -11.79 -0.72
N GLU A 28 11.73 -12.54 -1.81
CA GLU A 28 12.10 -12.03 -3.12
C GLU A 28 10.87 -11.74 -3.98
N LEU A 29 10.86 -10.62 -4.70
CA LEU A 29 9.79 -10.28 -5.62
C LEU A 29 9.72 -11.30 -6.77
N PHE A 30 8.64 -12.07 -6.82
CA PHE A 30 8.40 -13.07 -7.84
C PHE A 30 7.70 -12.49 -9.07
N GLN A 31 6.62 -11.73 -8.87
CA GLN A 31 5.89 -11.05 -9.95
C GLN A 31 4.99 -9.93 -9.40
N LYS A 32 4.64 -8.98 -10.27
CA LYS A 32 3.55 -8.02 -10.05
C LYS A 32 2.36 -8.40 -10.94
N ILE A 33 1.14 -8.19 -10.46
CA ILE A 33 -0.11 -8.49 -11.16
C ILE A 33 -1.00 -7.26 -11.16
N ASP A 34 -1.34 -6.75 -12.34
CA ASP A 34 -2.38 -5.77 -12.51
C ASP A 34 -3.73 -6.47 -12.42
N LEU A 35 -4.52 -6.14 -11.43
CA LEU A 35 -5.87 -6.69 -11.32
C LEU A 35 -6.77 -6.03 -12.38
N LYS A 36 -7.73 -6.80 -12.89
CA LYS A 36 -8.78 -6.29 -13.77
C LYS A 36 -9.98 -5.88 -12.92
N GLU A 37 -10.67 -4.83 -13.34
CA GLU A 37 -11.93 -4.41 -12.72
C GLU A 37 -12.96 -5.55 -12.68
N GLY A 38 -13.63 -5.72 -11.52
CA GLY A 38 -14.60 -6.78 -11.29
C GLY A 38 -13.98 -8.10 -10.84
N SER A 39 -14.74 -9.19 -10.94
CA SER A 39 -14.38 -10.52 -10.42
C SER A 39 -13.64 -11.34 -11.45
N HIS A 40 -12.39 -11.74 -11.13
CA HIS A 40 -11.51 -12.50 -12.02
C HIS A 40 -10.70 -13.54 -11.25
N ALA A 41 -10.35 -14.63 -11.96
CA ALA A 41 -9.43 -15.64 -11.46
C ALA A 41 -8.00 -15.33 -11.89
N TYR A 42 -7.05 -15.52 -10.97
CA TYR A 42 -5.62 -15.36 -11.18
C TYR A 42 -4.90 -16.63 -10.73
N THR A 43 -3.93 -17.08 -11.51
CA THR A 43 -3.11 -18.26 -11.16
C THR A 43 -1.65 -17.88 -11.13
N ILE A 44 -1.02 -18.18 -10.00
CA ILE A 44 0.42 -18.02 -9.77
C ILE A 44 1.03 -19.41 -9.83
N THR A 45 1.94 -19.63 -10.78
CA THR A 45 2.58 -20.95 -10.98
C THR A 45 4.06 -20.86 -10.64
N PHE A 46 4.53 -21.78 -9.80
CA PHE A 46 5.92 -21.89 -9.38
C PHE A 46 6.64 -22.95 -10.20
N SER A 47 7.93 -22.74 -10.47
CA SER A 47 8.74 -23.66 -11.27
C SER A 47 9.11 -24.94 -10.54
N LYS A 48 8.97 -24.98 -9.23
CA LYS A 48 9.32 -26.09 -8.36
C LYS A 48 8.25 -26.32 -7.31
N ARG A 49 8.01 -27.59 -7.01
CA ARG A 49 7.12 -28.00 -5.93
C ARG A 49 7.90 -28.12 -4.62
N GLU A 50 7.94 -27.06 -3.84
CA GLU A 50 8.69 -27.00 -2.58
C GLU A 50 7.94 -26.23 -1.50
N ILE A 51 8.45 -26.27 -0.27
CA ILE A 51 7.95 -25.41 0.81
C ILE A 51 8.48 -24.00 0.54
N MET A 52 7.58 -23.02 0.52
CA MET A 52 7.92 -21.62 0.29
C MET A 52 7.04 -20.72 1.16
N HIS A 53 7.55 -19.55 1.49
CA HIS A 53 6.79 -18.49 2.11
C HIS A 53 6.29 -17.53 1.02
N VAL A 54 4.98 -17.44 0.84
CA VAL A 54 4.37 -16.56 -0.17
C VAL A 54 3.70 -15.38 0.52
N LYS A 55 4.07 -14.15 0.11
CA LYS A 55 3.39 -12.91 0.49
C LYS A 55 2.67 -12.35 -0.72
N ILE A 56 1.43 -11.94 -0.53
CA ILE A 56 0.61 -11.24 -1.53
C ILE A 56 0.29 -9.87 -0.95
N ILE A 57 0.81 -8.82 -1.55
CA ILE A 57 0.73 -7.45 -1.03
C ILE A 57 0.10 -6.55 -2.08
N GLN A 58 -0.97 -5.83 -1.72
CA GLN A 58 -1.40 -4.69 -2.52
C GLN A 58 -0.38 -3.58 -2.36
N ILE A 59 0.25 -3.15 -3.46
CA ILE A 59 1.32 -2.15 -3.42
C ILE A 59 0.84 -0.74 -3.70
N THR A 60 -0.43 -0.59 -4.10
CA THR A 60 -1.10 0.69 -4.39
C THR A 60 -2.01 1.11 -3.23
N GLU A 61 -2.21 2.43 -3.09
CA GLU A 61 -3.04 3.00 -2.03
C GLU A 61 -4.52 2.63 -2.18
N LEU A 62 -5.20 2.42 -1.04
CA LEU A 62 -6.64 2.11 -1.00
C LEU A 62 -7.52 3.22 -1.61
N GLN A 63 -7.06 4.47 -1.59
CA GLN A 63 -7.80 5.58 -2.22
C GLN A 63 -7.86 5.47 -3.75
N TYR A 64 -6.96 4.69 -4.36
CA TYR A 64 -6.94 4.46 -5.82
C TYR A 64 -7.58 3.14 -6.22
N GLY A 65 -7.92 2.30 -5.27
CA GLY A 65 -8.60 1.05 -5.49
C GLY A 65 -8.33 0.02 -4.41
N TYR A 66 -9.15 -1.00 -4.35
CA TYR A 66 -9.00 -2.10 -3.42
C TYR A 66 -9.46 -3.41 -4.04
N PHE A 67 -9.14 -4.51 -3.40
CA PHE A 67 -9.61 -5.82 -3.82
C PHE A 67 -10.21 -6.60 -2.66
N GLU A 68 -11.08 -7.53 -3.00
CA GLU A 68 -11.66 -8.53 -2.10
C GLU A 68 -11.19 -9.92 -2.57
N LEU A 69 -10.55 -10.67 -1.68
CA LEU A 69 -10.19 -12.06 -1.94
C LEU A 69 -11.40 -12.93 -1.64
N GLU A 70 -12.01 -13.49 -2.67
CA GLU A 70 -13.22 -14.33 -2.57
C GLU A 70 -12.86 -15.79 -2.26
N ASP A 71 -11.81 -16.29 -2.91
CA ASP A 71 -11.36 -17.68 -2.73
C ASP A 71 -9.85 -17.79 -2.98
N LEU A 72 -9.23 -18.75 -2.27
CA LEU A 72 -7.82 -19.12 -2.44
C LEU A 72 -7.72 -20.63 -2.47
N GLN A 73 -7.21 -21.16 -3.57
CA GLN A 73 -6.97 -22.58 -3.75
C GLN A 73 -5.50 -22.85 -4.05
N THR A 74 -5.02 -23.99 -3.61
CA THR A 74 -3.66 -24.45 -3.92
C THR A 74 -3.67 -25.97 -4.09
N ASP A 75 -2.74 -26.48 -4.87
CA ASP A 75 -2.48 -27.92 -5.01
C ASP A 75 -1.61 -28.50 -3.86
N GLY A 76 -1.24 -27.67 -2.89
CA GLY A 76 -0.46 -28.03 -1.70
C GLY A 76 -1.19 -27.75 -0.40
N GLU A 77 -0.46 -27.90 0.70
CA GLU A 77 -0.96 -27.60 2.04
C GLU A 77 -0.57 -26.18 2.45
N ILE A 78 -1.52 -25.43 3.02
CA ILE A 78 -1.28 -24.12 3.60
C ILE A 78 -1.02 -24.30 5.10
N SER A 79 0.10 -23.77 5.58
CA SER A 79 0.42 -23.71 6.99
C SER A 79 0.33 -22.28 7.52
N LYS A 80 0.14 -22.15 8.82
CA LYS A 80 0.12 -20.83 9.47
C LYS A 80 1.52 -20.20 9.37
N TRP A 81 1.56 -18.93 8.98
CA TRP A 81 2.77 -18.14 9.04
C TRP A 81 3.07 -17.68 10.48
N ASP A 82 4.32 -17.88 10.91
CA ASP A 82 4.83 -17.33 12.15
C ASP A 82 5.23 -15.87 11.93
N LYS A 83 4.24 -14.98 12.06
CA LYS A 83 4.45 -13.54 11.88
C LYS A 83 5.38 -12.97 12.98
N PRO A 84 6.12 -11.89 12.70
CA PRO A 84 6.87 -11.16 13.71
C PRO A 84 6.00 -10.80 14.91
N SER A 85 6.55 -10.94 16.13
CA SER A 85 5.82 -10.64 17.38
C SER A 85 5.59 -9.15 17.60
N ASN A 86 6.41 -8.31 16.99
CA ASN A 86 6.34 -6.86 17.07
C ASN A 86 5.83 -6.27 15.76
N SER A 87 5.17 -5.12 15.85
CA SER A 87 4.66 -4.39 14.70
C SER A 87 4.89 -2.89 14.87
N ILE A 88 4.99 -2.19 13.74
CA ILE A 88 5.04 -0.72 13.69
C ILE A 88 3.82 -0.24 12.89
N LEU A 89 3.05 0.66 13.51
CA LEU A 89 2.04 1.45 12.81
C LEU A 89 2.71 2.69 12.23
N TRP A 90 2.74 2.77 10.91
CA TRP A 90 3.21 3.90 10.15
C TRP A 90 2.01 4.74 9.71
N ILE A 91 1.97 6.00 10.12
CA ILE A 91 0.93 6.95 9.73
C ILE A 91 1.60 8.01 8.88
N GLY A 92 1.13 8.20 7.64
CA GLY A 92 1.80 9.08 6.70
C GLY A 92 0.98 9.51 5.49
N ASP A 93 1.68 10.14 4.58
CA ASP A 93 1.18 10.64 3.31
C ASP A 93 1.83 9.90 2.12
N SER A 94 1.91 10.55 0.96
CA SER A 94 2.52 10.03 -0.26
C SER A 94 3.93 9.48 -0.09
N LEU A 95 4.74 10.09 0.79
CA LEU A 95 6.11 9.62 1.07
C LEU A 95 6.11 8.25 1.76
N SER A 96 5.08 7.96 2.52
CA SER A 96 4.90 6.69 3.23
C SER A 96 4.20 5.63 2.38
N ALA A 97 3.38 6.06 1.43
CA ALA A 97 2.66 5.20 0.50
C ALA A 97 3.54 4.69 -0.66
N GLY A 98 4.61 5.40 -0.98
CA GLY A 98 5.46 5.06 -2.13
C GLY A 98 5.04 5.72 -3.43
N TYR A 99 4.27 6.81 -3.35
CA TYR A 99 3.79 7.57 -4.49
C TYR A 99 4.95 8.09 -5.35
N GLY A 100 4.94 7.75 -6.63
CA GLY A 100 5.92 8.22 -7.62
C GLY A 100 7.27 7.51 -7.57
N LEU A 101 7.49 6.52 -6.71
CA LEU A 101 8.79 5.82 -6.59
C LEU A 101 9.16 5.00 -7.84
N GLU A 102 8.18 4.53 -8.60
CA GLU A 102 8.39 3.73 -9.81
C GLU A 102 8.41 4.60 -11.09
N ALA A 103 8.31 5.92 -10.98
CA ALA A 103 8.32 6.80 -12.13
C ALA A 103 9.75 7.18 -12.54
N ASP A 104 10.12 6.95 -13.80
CA ASP A 104 11.43 7.35 -14.35
C ASP A 104 11.64 8.87 -14.38
N THR A 105 10.54 9.62 -14.51
CA THR A 105 10.50 11.09 -14.51
C THR A 105 9.25 11.56 -13.80
N THR A 106 9.20 12.84 -13.41
CA THR A 106 7.98 13.42 -12.83
C THR A 106 6.82 13.35 -13.83
N PRO A 107 5.81 12.49 -13.63
CA PRO A 107 4.70 12.37 -14.57
C PRO A 107 3.79 13.59 -14.50
N LEU A 108 3.20 13.99 -15.66
CA LEU A 108 2.19 15.06 -15.69
C LEU A 108 0.87 14.62 -15.06
N VAL A 109 0.57 13.33 -15.12
CA VAL A 109 -0.63 12.72 -14.54
C VAL A 109 -0.21 11.47 -13.79
N PHE A 110 -0.67 11.33 -12.54
CA PHE A 110 -0.40 10.14 -11.74
C PHE A 110 -1.09 8.91 -12.33
N ASN A 111 -0.41 7.78 -12.19
CA ASN A 111 -0.96 6.45 -12.46
C ASN A 111 -0.46 5.49 -11.38
N THR A 112 -1.27 4.51 -11.00
CA THR A 112 -0.94 3.54 -9.95
C THR A 112 0.31 2.71 -10.23
N HIS A 113 0.74 2.58 -11.49
CA HIS A 113 2.03 1.96 -11.84
C HIS A 113 3.26 2.75 -11.37
N TYR A 114 3.09 4.00 -10.96
CA TYR A 114 4.19 4.82 -10.41
C TYR A 114 4.33 4.68 -8.89
N GLU A 115 3.53 3.82 -8.27
CA GLU A 115 3.47 3.63 -6.84
C GLU A 115 3.89 2.22 -6.45
N ASP A 116 4.68 2.11 -5.37
CA ASP A 116 5.00 0.84 -4.73
C ASP A 116 5.33 1.04 -3.25
N CYS A 117 4.41 0.69 -2.38
CA CYS A 117 4.62 0.81 -0.94
C CYS A 117 5.74 -0.10 -0.42
N THR A 118 6.13 -1.16 -1.14
CA THR A 118 7.22 -2.06 -0.72
C THR A 118 8.59 -1.43 -0.92
N HIS A 119 8.70 -0.41 -1.76
CA HIS A 119 9.89 0.42 -1.95
C HIS A 119 9.90 1.67 -1.07
N ALA A 120 8.80 1.97 -0.36
CA ALA A 120 8.74 3.07 0.57
C ALA A 120 9.40 2.72 1.91
N TYR A 121 9.91 3.75 2.62
CA TYR A 121 10.65 3.58 3.86
C TYR A 121 9.89 2.80 4.96
N PRO A 122 8.55 2.88 5.12
CA PRO A 122 7.85 2.13 6.15
C PRO A 122 8.01 0.62 5.99
N TYR A 123 7.82 0.13 4.76
CA TYR A 123 7.99 -1.29 4.47
C TYR A 123 9.44 -1.72 4.59
N MET A 124 10.36 -0.99 3.95
CA MET A 124 11.79 -1.32 3.96
C MET A 124 12.38 -1.37 5.37
N VAL A 125 12.10 -0.37 6.21
CA VAL A 125 12.56 -0.33 7.60
C VAL A 125 11.94 -1.48 8.41
N SER A 126 10.66 -1.77 8.22
CA SER A 126 10.01 -2.89 8.91
C SER A 126 10.64 -4.24 8.55
N GLN A 127 11.00 -4.44 7.28
CA GLN A 127 11.74 -5.66 6.87
C GLN A 127 13.12 -5.73 7.52
N LEU A 128 13.89 -4.63 7.52
CA LEU A 128 15.22 -4.57 8.16
C LEU A 128 15.18 -4.86 9.66
N LEU A 129 14.11 -4.44 10.35
CA LEU A 129 13.92 -4.65 11.78
C LEU A 129 13.23 -5.99 12.11
N ASN A 130 12.81 -6.75 11.10
CA ASN A 130 12.00 -7.97 11.24
C ASN A 130 10.75 -7.73 12.11
N VAL A 131 9.97 -6.70 11.77
CA VAL A 131 8.71 -6.33 12.41
C VAL A 131 7.59 -6.28 11.36
N LEU A 132 6.35 -6.47 11.81
CA LEU A 132 5.18 -6.38 10.93
C LEU A 132 4.87 -4.90 10.61
N PRO A 133 4.87 -4.48 9.34
CA PRO A 133 4.41 -3.14 8.97
C PRO A 133 2.86 -3.08 8.99
N ILE A 134 2.33 -2.03 9.60
CA ILE A 134 0.94 -1.62 9.48
C ILE A 134 1.00 -0.20 8.91
N ILE A 135 0.66 -0.03 7.64
CA ILE A 135 0.83 1.24 6.94
C ILE A 135 -0.54 1.87 6.71
N VAL A 136 -0.74 3.05 7.27
CA VAL A 136 -1.91 3.92 7.04
C VAL A 136 -1.38 5.21 6.43
N ALA A 137 -1.39 5.27 5.12
CA ALA A 137 -0.82 6.38 4.36
C ALA A 137 -1.74 6.73 3.19
N TYR A 138 -1.98 8.02 3.01
CA TYR A 138 -2.84 8.56 1.96
C TYR A 138 -2.17 9.76 1.30
N SER A 139 -1.92 9.67 0.01
CA SER A 139 -1.31 10.74 -0.78
C SER A 139 -2.17 11.99 -0.77
N GLY A 140 -1.52 13.12 -0.59
CA GLY A 140 -2.19 14.42 -0.50
C GLY A 140 -2.79 14.75 0.86
N ASN A 141 -2.79 13.84 1.83
CA ASN A 141 -3.39 14.09 3.14
C ASN A 141 -2.42 14.72 4.14
N GLY A 142 -2.96 15.55 5.01
CA GLY A 142 -2.28 16.17 6.13
C GLY A 142 -3.05 16.01 7.43
N ILE A 143 -2.63 16.72 8.46
CA ILE A 143 -3.27 16.74 9.80
C ILE A 143 -4.36 17.80 9.85
N LEU A 144 -4.08 18.98 9.28
CA LEU A 144 -4.96 20.16 9.30
C LEU A 144 -5.50 20.51 7.91
N SER A 145 -4.76 20.15 6.86
CA SER A 145 -5.13 20.42 5.47
C SER A 145 -4.61 19.32 4.57
N ARG A 146 -5.41 18.97 3.58
CA ARG A 146 -4.91 18.26 2.40
C ARG A 146 -3.98 19.18 1.60
N TRP A 147 -3.20 18.61 0.70
CA TRP A 147 -2.46 19.38 -0.29
C TRP A 147 -3.42 20.25 -1.12
N ILE A 148 -3.07 21.53 -1.24
CA ILE A 148 -3.80 22.51 -2.08
C ILE A 148 -2.85 23.10 -3.14
N PRO A 149 -3.36 23.45 -4.35
CA PRO A 149 -2.57 24.12 -5.36
C PRO A 149 -2.24 25.57 -4.94
N GLU A 150 -1.24 26.17 -5.59
CA GLU A 150 -0.81 27.56 -5.30
C GLU A 150 -1.89 28.62 -5.60
N THR A 151 -2.92 28.25 -6.35
CA THR A 151 -4.06 29.12 -6.67
C THR A 151 -5.11 29.21 -5.54
N GLU A 152 -4.97 28.39 -4.52
CA GLU A 152 -5.87 28.34 -3.37
C GLU A 152 -5.19 28.91 -2.12
N ASP A 153 -5.94 29.67 -1.35
CA ASP A 153 -5.48 30.39 -0.15
C ASP A 153 -6.11 29.87 1.16
N LYS A 154 -6.96 28.85 1.07
CA LYS A 154 -7.64 28.27 2.23
C LYS A 154 -7.24 26.81 2.42
N PRO A 155 -7.15 26.36 3.68
CA PRO A 155 -6.92 24.96 3.95
C PRO A 155 -8.08 24.12 3.43
N ASN A 156 -7.76 22.93 2.90
CA ASN A 156 -8.76 21.92 2.59
C ASN A 156 -8.75 20.90 3.74
N ASP A 157 -9.74 20.97 4.63
CA ASP A 157 -9.90 20.12 5.80
C ASP A 157 -10.88 18.95 5.58
N GLU A 158 -11.37 18.78 4.34
CA GLU A 158 -12.17 17.62 3.96
C GLU A 158 -11.27 16.38 3.90
N ASP A 159 -11.73 15.29 4.50
CA ASP A 159 -11.05 13.99 4.50
C ASP A 159 -9.56 14.05 4.89
N ILE A 160 -9.19 14.94 5.80
CA ILE A 160 -7.85 14.96 6.40
C ILE A 160 -7.60 13.67 7.18
N LEU A 161 -6.33 13.28 7.34
CA LEU A 161 -5.99 11.98 7.91
C LEU A 161 -6.67 11.69 9.26
N PRO A 162 -6.79 12.62 10.21
CA PRO A 162 -7.52 12.35 11.46
C PRO A 162 -8.98 11.96 11.27
N SER A 163 -9.66 12.43 10.23
CA SER A 163 -11.08 12.12 9.97
C SER A 163 -11.29 10.79 9.27
N ILE A 164 -10.31 10.36 8.45
CA ILE A 164 -10.40 9.10 7.67
C ILE A 164 -9.58 7.96 8.28
N PHE A 165 -8.91 8.19 9.42
CA PHE A 165 -8.07 7.19 10.05
C PHE A 165 -8.89 5.96 10.45
N PRO A 166 -8.46 4.74 10.07
CA PRO A 166 -9.17 3.51 10.42
C PRO A 166 -8.92 3.16 11.90
N TYR A 167 -9.80 3.61 12.80
CA TYR A 167 -9.66 3.37 14.24
C TYR A 167 -9.81 1.91 14.67
N ASN A 168 -10.21 1.01 13.75
CA ASN A 168 -10.37 -0.42 13.98
C ASN A 168 -9.15 -1.25 13.53
N ILE A 169 -7.95 -0.73 13.71
CA ILE A 169 -6.72 -1.50 13.45
C ILE A 169 -6.72 -2.75 14.30
N SER A 170 -6.69 -3.91 13.65
CA SER A 170 -6.85 -5.22 14.28
C SER A 170 -5.65 -5.67 15.13
N GLU A 171 -4.50 -5.03 14.93
CA GLU A 171 -3.24 -5.33 15.63
C GLU A 171 -2.92 -4.21 16.62
N ASN A 172 -2.48 -4.58 17.82
CA ASN A 172 -1.91 -3.62 18.77
C ASN A 172 -0.45 -3.36 18.39
N PRO A 173 -0.11 -2.21 17.79
CA PRO A 173 1.26 -1.95 17.36
C PRO A 173 2.20 -1.80 18.55
N SER A 174 3.43 -2.30 18.42
CA SER A 174 4.49 -2.11 19.40
C SER A 174 5.00 -0.66 19.40
N TRP A 175 4.98 -0.04 18.22
CA TRP A 175 5.36 1.37 18.03
C TRP A 175 4.42 2.04 17.03
N VAL A 176 4.29 3.37 17.17
CA VAL A 176 3.57 4.24 16.24
C VAL A 176 4.54 5.31 15.74
N ILE A 177 4.66 5.44 14.43
CA ILE A 177 5.48 6.47 13.79
C ILE A 177 4.55 7.31 12.90
N ILE A 178 4.57 8.62 13.11
CA ILE A 178 3.77 9.59 12.34
C ILE A 178 4.72 10.47 11.54
N ASN A 179 4.55 10.47 10.22
CA ASN A 179 5.28 11.33 9.28
C ASN A 179 4.27 12.06 8.39
N LEU A 180 3.84 13.21 8.86
CA LEU A 180 2.85 14.09 8.22
C LEU A 180 3.31 15.55 8.29
N GLY A 181 2.64 16.42 7.56
CA GLY A 181 2.89 17.86 7.59
C GLY A 181 3.32 18.44 6.24
N THR A 182 3.81 17.60 5.32
CA THR A 182 4.21 18.03 3.98
C THR A 182 3.04 18.66 3.22
N ASN A 183 1.87 18.04 3.30
CA ASN A 183 0.65 18.52 2.63
C ASN A 183 0.07 19.74 3.36
N ASP A 184 0.11 19.77 4.69
CA ASP A 184 -0.26 20.94 5.50
C ASP A 184 0.58 22.17 5.11
N ALA A 185 1.89 21.99 4.84
CA ALA A 185 2.78 23.06 4.42
C ALA A 185 2.37 23.69 3.06
N SER A 186 1.59 23.01 2.25
CA SER A 186 1.08 23.58 1.00
C SER A 186 0.21 24.81 1.23
N PHE A 187 -0.56 24.82 2.33
CA PHE A 187 -1.38 25.95 2.73
C PHE A 187 -0.55 27.17 3.17
N THR A 188 0.64 26.95 3.73
CA THR A 188 1.46 28.04 4.29
C THR A 188 2.36 28.73 3.26
N ARG A 189 2.44 28.23 2.02
CA ARG A 189 3.31 28.79 0.96
C ARG A 189 3.03 30.24 0.60
N GLY A 190 1.80 30.72 0.79
CA GLY A 190 1.39 32.10 0.51
C GLY A 190 1.37 33.02 1.74
N ILE A 191 1.67 32.52 2.94
CA ILE A 191 1.70 33.34 4.15
C ILE A 191 3.08 33.99 4.26
N SER A 192 3.22 35.20 3.72
CA SER A 192 4.39 36.02 4.01
C SER A 192 4.37 36.42 5.49
N THR A 193 5.38 36.02 6.23
CA THR A 193 5.65 36.52 7.60
C THR A 193 6.04 37.99 7.58
#